data_c955b4242ee18bf573547910eea3c013
#
_entry.id   c955b4242ee18bf573547910eea3c013
#
_cell.length_a   1.000
_cell.length_b   1.000
_cell.length_c   1.000
_cell.angle_alpha   90.00
_cell.angle_beta   90.00
_cell.angle_gamma   90.00
#
_symmetry.space_group_name_H-M   'P 1'
#
loop_
_entity.id
_entity.type
_entity.pdbx_description
1 polymer ?
#
loop_
_entity_poly.entity_id
_entity_poly.type
_entity_poly.pdbx_seq_one_letter_code
_entity_poly.pdbx_strand_id
1 'polypeptide(L)'
;MSYNDEVARLLFEFADRLEARGVEYKPSAYRRAAENVAEYPEPVEQLAATGEDAVSEIDRVGDAIASKIVEYVETGAISELDELRESMPVEMAALTSVEGVGPKTVGTLYEALGITDLDELEAAAEAGEIQDVSGFGAKTEQNILENIPFARESQQRERLGEARPVADAVTDYLADSDAVDRVDVAGSIRRWKDTIGDVDVLVASEDSDAVVDAFTDWDNADDVIEAGTHKASVRA
;
A
#
# COMPACT_ATOMS: atom_id res chain seq x y z
N MET A 1 -2.77 -12.02 -6.94
CA MET A 1 -3.04 -11.69 -5.53
C MET A 1 -3.53 -12.97 -4.88
N SER A 2 -2.95 -13.40 -3.78
CA SER A 2 -3.53 -14.52 -3.04
C SER A 2 -4.86 -14.06 -2.44
N TYR A 3 -5.77 -14.98 -2.15
CA TYR A 3 -7.03 -14.63 -1.49
C TYR A 3 -6.77 -14.00 -0.11
N ASN A 4 -5.73 -14.47 0.58
CA ASN A 4 -5.27 -13.89 1.85
C ASN A 4 -4.86 -12.41 1.71
N ASP A 5 -4.12 -12.04 0.64
CA ASP A 5 -3.75 -10.65 0.37
C ASP A 5 -4.98 -9.77 0.12
N GLU A 6 -6.00 -10.31 -0.56
CA GLU A 6 -7.23 -9.58 -0.84
C GLU A 6 -8.04 -9.31 0.43
N VAL A 7 -8.22 -10.34 1.27
CA VAL A 7 -8.87 -10.21 2.57
C VAL A 7 -8.10 -9.26 3.48
N ALA A 8 -6.77 -9.38 3.54
CA ALA A 8 -5.94 -8.48 4.32
C ALA A 8 -6.10 -7.02 3.88
N ARG A 9 -6.14 -6.73 2.57
CA ARG A 9 -6.36 -5.39 2.03
C ARG A 9 -7.72 -4.81 2.47
N LEU A 10 -8.78 -5.62 2.47
CA LEU A 10 -10.09 -5.18 2.94
C LEU A 10 -10.11 -4.88 4.44
N LEU A 11 -9.39 -5.67 5.25
CA LEU A 11 -9.26 -5.42 6.68
C LEU A 11 -8.42 -4.16 6.97
N PHE A 12 -7.37 -3.87 6.18
CA PHE A 12 -6.63 -2.60 6.26
C PHE A 12 -7.54 -1.42 5.92
N GLU A 13 -8.28 -1.48 4.81
CA GLU A 13 -9.25 -0.44 4.44
C GLU A 13 -10.30 -0.24 5.53
N PHE A 14 -10.81 -1.33 6.12
CA PHE A 14 -11.75 -1.26 7.23
C PHE A 14 -11.17 -0.50 8.42
N ALA A 15 -9.91 -0.80 8.77
CA ALA A 15 -9.18 -0.11 9.84
C ALA A 15 -9.05 1.39 9.55
N ASP A 16 -8.66 1.75 8.33
CA ASP A 16 -8.44 3.13 7.93
C ASP A 16 -9.74 3.94 7.96
N ARG A 17 -10.84 3.37 7.48
CA ARG A 17 -12.15 4.00 7.52
C ARG A 17 -12.68 4.19 8.96
N LEU A 18 -12.45 3.21 9.85
CA LEU A 18 -12.77 3.37 11.26
C LEU A 18 -11.93 4.48 11.91
N GLU A 19 -10.64 4.54 11.60
CA GLU A 19 -9.74 5.57 12.14
C GLU A 19 -10.10 6.96 11.63
N ALA A 20 -10.46 7.10 10.35
CA ALA A 20 -10.95 8.34 9.75
C ALA A 20 -12.22 8.86 10.45
N ARG A 21 -13.06 7.97 10.96
CA ARG A 21 -14.25 8.30 11.76
C ARG A 21 -13.97 8.53 13.25
N GLY A 22 -12.68 8.60 13.66
CA GLY A 22 -12.29 8.86 15.04
C GLY A 22 -12.43 7.66 15.99
N VAL A 23 -12.56 6.44 15.48
CA VAL A 23 -12.59 5.22 16.33
C VAL A 23 -11.16 4.91 16.79
N GLU A 24 -10.93 4.82 18.11
CA GLU A 24 -9.57 4.78 18.65
C GLU A 24 -8.94 3.38 18.72
N TYR A 25 -9.66 2.37 19.18
CA TYR A 25 -9.04 1.07 19.53
C TYR A 25 -9.20 -0.02 18.45
N LYS A 26 -10.34 -0.06 17.77
CA LYS A 26 -10.63 -1.07 16.77
C LYS A 26 -9.66 -1.09 15.58
N PRO A 27 -9.22 0.05 15.01
CA PRO A 27 -8.34 0.06 13.85
C PRO A 27 -7.07 -0.79 14.02
N SER A 28 -6.42 -0.70 15.19
CA SER A 28 -5.21 -1.47 15.46
C SER A 28 -5.44 -2.99 15.50
N ALA A 29 -6.61 -3.43 15.95
CA ALA A 29 -6.98 -4.85 15.95
C ALA A 29 -7.17 -5.37 14.52
N TYR A 30 -7.86 -4.61 13.67
CA TYR A 30 -8.04 -4.96 12.25
C TYR A 30 -6.71 -4.99 11.48
N ARG A 31 -5.79 -4.04 11.71
CA ARG A 31 -4.47 -4.05 11.07
C ARG A 31 -3.65 -5.28 11.44
N ARG A 32 -3.61 -5.65 12.73
CA ARG A 32 -2.89 -6.87 13.18
C ARG A 32 -3.51 -8.14 12.62
N ALA A 33 -4.83 -8.19 12.55
CA ALA A 33 -5.51 -9.31 11.91
C ALA A 33 -5.20 -9.39 10.42
N ALA A 34 -5.17 -8.24 9.71
CA ALA A 34 -4.81 -8.16 8.31
C ALA A 34 -3.38 -8.67 8.04
N GLU A 35 -2.40 -8.27 8.87
CA GLU A 35 -1.02 -8.74 8.81
C GLU A 35 -0.96 -10.27 8.96
N ASN A 36 -1.63 -10.82 9.98
CA ASN A 36 -1.61 -12.26 10.23
C ASN A 36 -2.36 -13.07 9.16
N VAL A 37 -3.45 -12.53 8.60
CA VAL A 37 -4.15 -13.16 7.47
C VAL A 37 -3.26 -13.19 6.21
N ALA A 38 -2.55 -12.10 5.92
CA ALA A 38 -1.66 -12.03 4.76
C ALA A 38 -0.51 -13.06 4.84
N GLU A 39 0.02 -13.27 6.04
CA GLU A 39 1.14 -14.18 6.32
C GLU A 39 0.70 -15.62 6.59
N TYR A 40 -0.61 -15.87 6.71
CA TYR A 40 -1.10 -17.20 7.05
C TYR A 40 -0.81 -18.20 5.93
N PRO A 41 -0.25 -19.39 6.27
CA PRO A 41 0.27 -20.32 5.26
C PRO A 41 -0.82 -21.02 4.44
N GLU A 42 -2.04 -21.12 4.97
CA GLU A 42 -3.19 -21.75 4.30
C GLU A 42 -4.10 -20.67 3.68
N PRO A 43 -4.76 -20.97 2.55
CA PRO A 43 -5.74 -20.06 1.98
C PRO A 43 -6.92 -19.84 2.94
N VAL A 44 -7.20 -18.60 3.28
CA VAL A 44 -8.26 -18.26 4.26
C VAL A 44 -9.66 -18.67 3.81
N GLU A 45 -9.90 -18.78 2.49
CA GLU A 45 -11.16 -19.32 1.97
C GLU A 45 -11.41 -20.77 2.36
N GLN A 46 -10.35 -21.58 2.57
CA GLN A 46 -10.50 -22.96 3.02
C GLN A 46 -10.89 -23.02 4.51
N LEU A 47 -10.35 -22.12 5.32
CA LEU A 47 -10.73 -21.98 6.72
C LEU A 47 -12.17 -21.48 6.84
N ALA A 48 -12.54 -20.47 6.07
CA ALA A 48 -13.88 -19.90 6.06
C ALA A 48 -14.95 -20.94 5.62
N ALA A 49 -14.61 -21.82 4.68
CA ALA A 49 -15.48 -22.92 4.30
C ALA A 49 -15.74 -23.93 5.45
N THR A 50 -14.86 -23.98 6.46
CA THR A 50 -15.02 -24.80 7.67
C THR A 50 -15.86 -24.07 8.75
N GLY A 51 -15.86 -22.74 8.73
CA GLY A 51 -16.64 -21.88 9.62
C GLY A 51 -15.81 -20.82 10.36
N GLU A 52 -16.50 -19.94 11.08
CA GLU A 52 -15.90 -18.83 11.82
C GLU A 52 -14.87 -19.28 12.86
N ASP A 53 -15.13 -20.42 13.53
CA ASP A 53 -14.21 -20.97 14.55
C ASP A 53 -12.83 -21.28 13.94
N ALA A 54 -12.78 -21.84 12.72
CA ALA A 54 -11.51 -22.12 12.04
C ALA A 54 -10.76 -20.86 11.65
N VAL A 55 -11.48 -19.82 11.21
CA VAL A 55 -10.87 -18.51 10.89
C VAL A 55 -10.35 -17.82 12.14
N SER A 56 -11.03 -17.99 13.29
CA SER A 56 -10.60 -17.44 14.59
C SER A 56 -9.33 -18.10 15.16
N GLU A 57 -8.86 -19.22 14.60
CA GLU A 57 -7.56 -19.81 14.95
C GLU A 57 -6.36 -18.99 14.46
N ILE A 58 -6.57 -18.10 13.47
CA ILE A 58 -5.55 -17.16 13.01
C ILE A 58 -5.26 -16.17 14.18
N ASP A 59 -3.98 -16.00 14.53
CA ASP A 59 -3.61 -15.09 15.62
C ASP A 59 -4.18 -13.66 15.36
N ARG A 60 -4.69 -13.04 16.42
CA ARG A 60 -5.37 -11.72 16.38
C ARG A 60 -6.66 -11.63 15.57
N VAL A 61 -7.17 -12.71 15.02
CA VAL A 61 -8.50 -12.77 14.41
C VAL A 61 -9.49 -13.25 15.47
N GLY A 62 -10.24 -12.30 16.05
CA GLY A 62 -11.36 -12.62 16.95
C GLY A 62 -12.67 -12.79 16.20
N ASP A 63 -13.70 -13.27 16.88
CA ASP A 63 -15.02 -13.63 16.32
C ASP A 63 -15.61 -12.57 15.38
N ALA A 64 -15.55 -11.29 15.77
CA ALA A 64 -16.07 -10.19 14.95
C ALA A 64 -15.31 -9.98 13.63
N ILE A 65 -14.01 -10.31 13.57
CA ILE A 65 -13.22 -10.24 12.33
C ILE A 65 -13.41 -11.53 11.54
N ALA A 66 -13.44 -12.68 12.20
CA ALA A 66 -13.71 -13.96 11.56
C ALA A 66 -15.04 -13.97 10.81
N SER A 67 -16.12 -13.46 11.46
CA SER A 67 -17.43 -13.32 10.83
C SER A 67 -17.38 -12.48 9.55
N LYS A 68 -16.62 -11.38 9.52
CA LYS A 68 -16.44 -10.54 8.32
C LYS A 68 -15.66 -11.25 7.22
N ILE A 69 -14.66 -12.04 7.59
CA ILE A 69 -13.89 -12.84 6.63
C ILE A 69 -14.78 -13.90 5.99
N VAL A 70 -15.58 -14.60 6.81
CA VAL A 70 -16.55 -15.60 6.31
C VAL A 70 -17.59 -14.94 5.42
N GLU A 71 -18.19 -13.81 5.85
CA GLU A 71 -19.12 -13.03 5.03
C GLU A 71 -18.51 -12.69 3.66
N TYR A 72 -17.27 -12.22 3.64
CA TYR A 72 -16.58 -11.90 2.39
C TYR A 72 -16.38 -13.14 1.50
N VAL A 73 -15.96 -14.26 2.07
CA VAL A 73 -15.76 -15.51 1.33
C VAL A 73 -17.08 -16.02 0.72
N GLU A 74 -18.19 -15.89 1.45
CA GLU A 74 -19.50 -16.36 1.01
C GLU A 74 -20.20 -15.42 0.01
N THR A 75 -20.04 -14.12 0.18
CA THR A 75 -20.84 -13.11 -0.54
C THR A 75 -20.03 -12.23 -1.50
N GLY A 76 -18.69 -12.19 -1.35
CA GLY A 76 -17.82 -11.27 -2.08
C GLY A 76 -17.81 -9.84 -1.52
N ALA A 77 -18.48 -9.60 -0.38
CA ALA A 77 -18.57 -8.26 0.23
C ALA A 77 -18.50 -8.34 1.76
N ILE A 78 -18.14 -7.24 2.41
CA ILE A 78 -18.26 -7.02 3.85
C ILE A 78 -19.25 -5.89 4.03
N SER A 79 -20.49 -6.20 4.44
CA SER A 79 -21.59 -5.23 4.52
C SER A 79 -21.24 -4.00 5.36
N GLU A 80 -20.58 -4.17 6.50
CA GLU A 80 -20.17 -3.05 7.35
C GLU A 80 -19.08 -2.17 6.69
N LEU A 81 -18.21 -2.74 5.83
CA LEU A 81 -17.25 -1.96 5.05
C LEU A 81 -17.96 -1.13 3.98
N ASP A 82 -18.97 -1.70 3.33
CA ASP A 82 -19.73 -0.98 2.32
C ASP A 82 -20.54 0.17 2.95
N GLU A 83 -21.13 -0.02 4.13
CA GLU A 83 -21.76 1.06 4.90
C GLU A 83 -20.75 2.17 5.26
N LEU A 84 -19.50 1.81 5.61
CA LEU A 84 -18.43 2.79 5.87
C LEU A 84 -18.06 3.56 4.60
N ARG A 85 -17.97 2.89 3.45
CA ARG A 85 -17.72 3.53 2.14
C ARG A 85 -18.83 4.51 1.75
N GLU A 86 -20.08 4.10 1.93
CA GLU A 86 -21.23 4.96 1.65
C GLU A 86 -21.29 6.19 2.57
N SER A 87 -20.97 6.00 3.86
CA SER A 87 -21.01 7.10 4.84
C SER A 87 -19.89 8.13 4.68
N MET A 88 -18.77 7.72 4.08
CA MET A 88 -17.62 8.58 3.76
C MET A 88 -17.08 8.13 2.39
N PRO A 89 -17.61 8.67 1.28
CA PRO A 89 -17.26 8.25 -0.08
C PRO A 89 -15.94 8.89 -0.53
N VAL A 90 -14.86 8.59 0.18
CA VAL A 90 -13.51 9.07 -0.13
C VAL A 90 -12.67 7.96 -0.75
N GLU A 91 -11.75 8.33 -1.64
CA GLU A 91 -10.70 7.46 -2.17
C GLU A 91 -9.60 7.24 -1.14
N MET A 92 -9.93 6.45 -0.09
CA MET A 92 -9.08 6.30 1.11
C MET A 92 -7.65 5.93 0.78
N ALA A 93 -7.44 4.93 -0.08
CA ALA A 93 -6.09 4.47 -0.47
C ALA A 93 -5.31 5.55 -1.24
N ALA A 94 -6.00 6.33 -2.05
CA ALA A 94 -5.43 7.44 -2.79
C ALA A 94 -4.93 8.54 -1.86
N LEU A 95 -5.81 9.01 -1.01
CA LEU A 95 -5.51 10.11 -0.08
C LEU A 95 -4.43 9.73 0.94
N THR A 96 -4.47 8.49 1.47
CA THR A 96 -3.46 8.02 2.43
C THR A 96 -2.11 7.67 1.80
N SER A 97 -1.99 7.62 0.47
CA SER A 97 -0.71 7.48 -0.22
C SER A 97 0.12 8.77 -0.22
N VAL A 98 -0.52 9.92 0.09
CA VAL A 98 0.20 11.20 0.24
C VAL A 98 0.94 11.22 1.57
N GLU A 99 2.24 11.46 1.56
CA GLU A 99 3.03 11.53 2.78
C GLU A 99 2.52 12.62 3.74
N GLY A 100 2.28 12.23 4.98
CA GLY A 100 1.70 13.10 6.02
C GLY A 100 0.16 13.12 6.05
N VAL A 101 -0.50 12.42 5.12
CA VAL A 101 -1.96 12.27 5.10
C VAL A 101 -2.34 10.86 5.56
N GLY A 102 -2.57 10.69 6.87
CA GLY A 102 -3.08 9.44 7.43
C GLY A 102 -4.62 9.39 7.47
N PRO A 103 -5.22 8.26 7.84
CA PRO A 103 -6.67 8.10 7.87
C PRO A 103 -7.40 9.16 8.70
N LYS A 104 -6.86 9.56 9.87
CA LYS A 104 -7.43 10.65 10.69
C LYS A 104 -7.43 11.98 9.94
N THR A 105 -6.34 12.26 9.22
CA THR A 105 -6.23 13.45 8.38
C THR A 105 -7.29 13.46 7.29
N VAL A 106 -7.48 12.31 6.61
CA VAL A 106 -8.53 12.16 5.60
C VAL A 106 -9.90 12.45 6.19
N GLY A 107 -10.23 11.86 7.36
CA GLY A 107 -11.50 12.11 8.05
C GLY A 107 -11.70 13.60 8.38
N THR A 108 -10.66 14.26 8.90
CA THR A 108 -10.73 15.69 9.26
C THR A 108 -10.91 16.58 8.01
N LEU A 109 -10.19 16.29 6.92
CA LEU A 109 -10.29 17.05 5.67
C LEU A 109 -11.63 16.83 4.98
N TYR A 110 -12.17 15.60 5.02
CA TYR A 110 -13.50 15.32 4.51
C TYR A 110 -14.58 16.08 5.29
N GLU A 111 -14.55 16.06 6.63
CA GLU A 111 -15.53 16.77 7.46
C GLU A 111 -15.44 18.29 7.32
N ALA A 112 -14.24 18.85 7.17
CA ALA A 112 -14.04 20.29 7.14
C ALA A 112 -14.21 20.91 5.74
N LEU A 113 -13.74 20.24 4.70
CA LEU A 113 -13.63 20.75 3.33
C LEU A 113 -14.35 19.89 2.29
N GLY A 114 -14.84 18.69 2.65
CA GLY A 114 -15.51 17.77 1.74
C GLY A 114 -14.57 17.07 0.76
N ILE A 115 -13.27 17.01 1.05
CA ILE A 115 -12.26 16.41 0.16
C ILE A 115 -12.48 14.90 0.07
N THR A 116 -12.63 14.39 -1.16
CA THR A 116 -12.90 12.98 -1.46
C THR A 116 -11.80 12.28 -2.25
N ASP A 117 -11.00 13.03 -3.00
CA ASP A 117 -9.96 12.52 -3.90
C ASP A 117 -8.70 13.40 -3.93
N LEU A 118 -7.69 13.01 -4.71
CA LEU A 118 -6.43 13.75 -4.83
C LEU A 118 -6.57 15.08 -5.57
N ASP A 119 -7.52 15.21 -6.49
CA ASP A 119 -7.71 16.46 -7.26
C ASP A 119 -8.28 17.53 -6.34
N GLU A 120 -9.25 17.18 -5.51
CA GLU A 120 -9.83 18.07 -4.50
C GLU A 120 -8.82 18.41 -3.39
N LEU A 121 -7.97 17.44 -3.00
CA LEU A 121 -6.89 17.67 -2.03
C LEU A 121 -5.87 18.68 -2.57
N GLU A 122 -5.44 18.53 -3.82
CA GLU A 122 -4.52 19.46 -4.48
C GLU A 122 -5.12 20.86 -4.59
N ALA A 123 -6.35 20.96 -5.08
CA ALA A 123 -7.05 22.23 -5.23
C ALA A 123 -7.19 22.99 -3.89
N ALA A 124 -7.56 22.29 -2.82
CA ALA A 124 -7.68 22.88 -1.48
C ALA A 124 -6.33 23.34 -0.94
N ALA A 125 -5.26 22.56 -1.17
CA ALA A 125 -3.90 22.92 -0.75
C ALA A 125 -3.34 24.10 -1.55
N GLU A 126 -3.58 24.18 -2.87
CA GLU A 126 -3.21 25.33 -3.70
C GLU A 126 -3.97 26.61 -3.32
N ALA A 127 -5.22 26.48 -2.88
CA ALA A 127 -6.04 27.60 -2.41
C ALA A 127 -5.64 28.07 -0.99
N GLY A 128 -4.81 27.31 -0.27
CA GLY A 128 -4.43 27.61 1.11
C GLY A 128 -5.52 27.32 2.14
N GLU A 129 -6.48 26.46 1.82
CA GLU A 129 -7.64 26.16 2.67
C GLU A 129 -7.32 25.13 3.76
N ILE A 130 -6.33 24.25 3.53
CA ILE A 130 -5.95 23.20 4.48
C ILE A 130 -5.34 23.80 5.75
N GLN A 131 -4.50 24.86 5.64
CA GLN A 131 -3.89 25.49 6.79
C GLN A 131 -4.90 26.15 7.75
N ASP A 132 -6.10 26.46 7.27
CA ASP A 132 -7.19 27.04 8.06
C ASP A 132 -7.99 25.98 8.82
N VAL A 133 -7.82 24.69 8.50
CA VAL A 133 -8.44 23.58 9.22
C VAL A 133 -7.71 23.38 10.56
N SER A 134 -8.49 23.22 11.64
CA SER A 134 -7.92 23.01 12.98
C SER A 134 -6.99 21.81 13.04
N GLY A 135 -5.77 22.01 13.52
CA GLY A 135 -4.72 20.98 13.61
C GLY A 135 -3.75 20.96 12.44
N PHE A 136 -3.99 21.75 11.41
CA PHE A 136 -3.10 21.90 10.26
C PHE A 136 -2.44 23.30 10.28
N GLY A 137 -1.33 23.40 9.60
CA GLY A 137 -0.61 24.66 9.43
C GLY A 137 0.01 24.75 8.04
N ALA A 138 0.51 25.92 7.67
CA ALA A 138 1.10 26.17 6.35
C ALA A 138 2.19 25.15 5.96
N LYS A 139 2.96 24.64 6.93
CA LYS A 139 3.98 23.61 6.66
C LYS A 139 3.36 22.27 6.26
N THR A 140 2.25 21.88 6.91
CA THR A 140 1.54 20.64 6.56
C THR A 140 0.93 20.73 5.17
N GLU A 141 0.29 21.85 4.85
CA GLU A 141 -0.26 22.11 3.53
C GLU A 141 0.83 22.08 2.44
N GLN A 142 1.97 22.73 2.68
CA GLN A 142 3.09 22.69 1.75
C GLN A 142 3.62 21.26 1.54
N ASN A 143 3.75 20.45 2.61
CA ASN A 143 4.17 19.06 2.50
C ASN A 143 3.17 18.23 1.67
N ILE A 144 1.87 18.45 1.86
CA ILE A 144 0.82 17.78 1.08
C ILE A 144 1.00 18.10 -0.42
N LEU A 145 1.13 19.37 -0.77
CA LEU A 145 1.35 19.81 -2.15
C LEU A 145 2.59 19.17 -2.80
N GLU A 146 3.68 19.08 -2.06
CA GLU A 146 4.94 18.51 -2.54
C GLU A 146 4.83 16.99 -2.78
N ASN A 147 3.96 16.29 -2.04
CA ASN A 147 3.84 14.83 -2.10
C ASN A 147 2.67 14.31 -2.96
N ILE A 148 1.70 15.14 -3.37
CA ILE A 148 0.61 14.73 -4.26
C ILE A 148 1.12 14.18 -5.60
N PRO A 149 2.08 14.80 -6.31
CA PRO A 149 2.58 14.24 -7.57
C PRO A 149 3.11 12.82 -7.40
N PHE A 150 3.86 12.55 -6.33
CA PHE A 150 4.37 11.22 -6.02
C PHE A 150 3.25 10.21 -5.74
N ALA A 151 2.22 10.62 -4.98
CA ALA A 151 1.04 9.79 -4.74
C ALA A 151 0.30 9.42 -6.04
N ARG A 152 0.18 10.36 -6.98
CA ARG A 152 -0.42 10.11 -8.30
C ARG A 152 0.39 9.11 -9.13
N GLU A 153 1.70 9.25 -9.16
CA GLU A 153 2.58 8.31 -9.87
C GLU A 153 2.49 6.90 -9.28
N SER A 154 2.48 6.77 -7.95
CA SER A 154 2.36 5.48 -7.27
C SER A 154 1.02 4.77 -7.51
N GLN A 155 -0.03 5.51 -7.90
CA GLN A 155 -1.33 4.96 -8.27
C GLN A 155 -1.39 4.47 -9.73
N GLN A 156 -0.50 4.95 -10.59
CA GLN A 156 -0.39 4.48 -11.97
C GLN A 156 0.28 3.11 -11.99
N ARG A 157 -0.49 2.08 -11.58
CA ARG A 157 -0.03 0.70 -11.66
C ARG A 157 0.03 0.30 -13.13
N GLU A 158 1.22 0.00 -13.58
CA GLU A 158 1.47 -0.50 -14.92
C GLU A 158 0.98 -1.94 -15.08
N ARG A 159 0.60 -2.30 -16.31
CA ARG A 159 0.32 -3.71 -16.62
C ARG A 159 1.62 -4.52 -16.58
N LEU A 160 1.52 -5.81 -16.23
CA LEU A 160 2.68 -6.71 -16.20
C LEU A 160 3.49 -6.67 -17.50
N GLY A 161 2.82 -6.54 -18.66
CA GLY A 161 3.48 -6.45 -19.97
C GLY A 161 4.31 -5.19 -20.18
N GLU A 162 4.03 -4.12 -19.45
CA GLU A 162 4.76 -2.84 -19.48
C GLU A 162 5.88 -2.81 -18.44
N ALA A 163 5.61 -3.32 -17.23
CA ALA A 163 6.61 -3.40 -16.14
C ALA A 163 7.68 -4.48 -16.37
N ARG A 164 7.36 -5.57 -17.08
CA ARG A 164 8.29 -6.68 -17.32
C ARG A 164 9.56 -6.28 -18.10
N PRO A 165 9.51 -5.49 -19.18
CA PRO A 165 10.70 -5.00 -19.87
C PRO A 165 11.65 -4.19 -18.97
N VAL A 166 11.11 -3.39 -18.02
CA VAL A 166 11.91 -2.63 -17.05
C VAL A 166 12.62 -3.61 -16.09
N ALA A 167 11.88 -4.60 -15.60
CA ALA A 167 12.46 -5.63 -14.74
C ALA A 167 13.57 -6.44 -15.43
N ASP A 168 13.37 -6.80 -16.69
CA ASP A 168 14.36 -7.52 -17.47
C ASP A 168 15.59 -6.62 -17.72
N ALA A 169 15.40 -5.34 -18.05
CA ALA A 169 16.50 -4.40 -18.28
C ALA A 169 17.36 -4.17 -17.02
N VAL A 170 16.76 -3.97 -15.84
CA VAL A 170 17.52 -3.80 -14.60
C VAL A 170 18.22 -5.09 -14.16
N THR A 171 17.60 -6.25 -14.36
CA THR A 171 18.22 -7.54 -14.04
C THR A 171 19.40 -7.85 -14.97
N ASP A 172 19.26 -7.58 -16.26
CA ASP A 172 20.36 -7.73 -17.23
C ASP A 172 21.53 -6.79 -16.89
N TYR A 173 21.23 -5.53 -16.57
CA TYR A 173 22.25 -4.56 -16.16
C TYR A 173 23.00 -4.97 -14.90
N LEU A 174 22.30 -5.41 -13.87
CA LEU A 174 22.92 -5.86 -12.62
C LEU A 174 23.67 -7.18 -12.80
N ALA A 175 23.22 -8.08 -13.67
CA ALA A 175 23.90 -9.35 -13.96
C ALA A 175 25.27 -9.15 -14.63
N ASP A 176 25.48 -8.03 -15.33
CA ASP A 176 26.76 -7.67 -15.95
C ASP A 176 27.77 -7.08 -14.95
N SER A 177 27.37 -6.81 -13.70
CA SER A 177 28.25 -6.29 -12.66
C SER A 177 29.07 -7.39 -12.00
N ASP A 178 30.39 -7.18 -11.89
CA ASP A 178 31.29 -8.11 -11.18
C ASP A 178 30.96 -8.27 -9.68
N ALA A 179 30.19 -7.35 -9.10
CA ALA A 179 29.72 -7.39 -7.72
C ALA A 179 28.52 -8.30 -7.50
N VAL A 180 27.87 -8.79 -8.56
CA VAL A 180 26.62 -9.57 -8.49
C VAL A 180 26.88 -11.04 -8.74
N ASP A 181 26.65 -11.88 -7.72
CA ASP A 181 26.71 -13.34 -7.86
C ASP A 181 25.46 -13.89 -8.55
N ARG A 182 24.31 -13.33 -8.22
CA ARG A 182 23.02 -13.72 -8.76
C ARG A 182 22.01 -12.59 -8.61
N VAL A 183 21.19 -12.39 -9.62
CA VAL A 183 20.06 -11.46 -9.61
C VAL A 183 18.79 -12.17 -10.09
N ASP A 184 17.64 -11.83 -9.51
CA ASP A 184 16.36 -12.41 -9.88
C ASP A 184 15.21 -11.40 -9.61
N VAL A 185 14.19 -11.41 -10.47
CA VAL A 185 12.99 -10.60 -10.26
C VAL A 185 12.18 -11.17 -9.10
N ALA A 186 11.68 -10.30 -8.25
CA ALA A 186 10.89 -10.67 -7.07
C ALA A 186 9.47 -10.09 -7.12
N GLY A 187 8.83 -9.98 -5.98
CA GLY A 187 7.57 -9.27 -5.76
C GLY A 187 6.43 -9.68 -6.67
N SER A 188 5.70 -8.67 -7.10
CA SER A 188 4.47 -8.84 -7.91
C SER A 188 4.76 -9.41 -9.30
N ILE A 189 5.88 -9.04 -9.93
CA ILE A 189 6.28 -9.56 -11.26
C ILE A 189 6.54 -11.06 -11.20
N ARG A 190 7.31 -11.52 -10.21
CA ARG A 190 7.59 -12.96 -10.04
C ARG A 190 6.30 -13.77 -9.84
N ARG A 191 5.31 -13.20 -9.16
CA ARG A 191 4.01 -13.83 -8.91
C ARG A 191 3.01 -13.67 -10.05
N TRP A 192 3.44 -13.09 -11.20
CA TRP A 192 2.61 -12.91 -12.40
C TRP A 192 1.30 -12.13 -12.13
N LYS A 193 1.36 -11.09 -11.29
CA LYS A 193 0.19 -10.22 -11.07
C LYS A 193 -0.12 -9.42 -12.33
N ASP A 194 -1.40 -9.21 -12.60
CA ASP A 194 -1.87 -8.48 -13.79
C ASP A 194 -1.41 -7.02 -13.80
N THR A 195 -1.26 -6.43 -12.62
CA THR A 195 -0.80 -5.05 -12.43
C THR A 195 0.35 -4.97 -11.43
N ILE A 196 1.36 -4.17 -11.76
CA ILE A 196 2.62 -3.99 -11.06
C ILE A 196 2.67 -2.56 -10.52
N GLY A 197 2.92 -2.37 -9.23
CA GLY A 197 3.20 -1.06 -8.63
C GLY A 197 4.69 -0.77 -8.60
N ASP A 198 5.48 -1.79 -8.22
CA ASP A 198 6.94 -1.66 -8.07
C ASP A 198 7.63 -2.84 -8.75
N VAL A 199 8.83 -2.60 -9.27
CA VAL A 199 9.73 -3.64 -9.78
C VAL A 199 10.69 -4.03 -8.67
N ASP A 200 10.43 -5.19 -8.04
CA ASP A 200 11.31 -5.74 -7.02
C ASP A 200 12.39 -6.63 -7.62
N VAL A 201 13.64 -6.41 -7.24
CA VAL A 201 14.80 -7.22 -7.65
C VAL A 201 15.55 -7.71 -6.42
N LEU A 202 15.90 -8.99 -6.38
CA LEU A 202 16.73 -9.60 -5.35
C LEU A 202 18.10 -9.91 -5.91
N VAL A 203 19.14 -9.45 -5.21
CA VAL A 203 20.53 -9.64 -5.59
C VAL A 203 21.27 -10.40 -4.49
N ALA A 204 22.01 -11.43 -4.87
CA ALA A 204 23.01 -12.07 -4.02
C ALA A 204 24.39 -11.52 -4.37
N SER A 205 25.15 -11.10 -3.34
CA SER A 205 26.47 -10.51 -3.46
C SER A 205 27.24 -10.61 -2.14
N GLU A 206 28.57 -10.70 -2.22
CA GLU A 206 29.46 -10.52 -1.06
C GLU A 206 29.79 -9.04 -0.79
N ASP A 207 29.49 -8.14 -1.74
CA ASP A 207 29.72 -6.70 -1.65
C ASP A 207 28.42 -5.92 -1.94
N SER A 208 27.59 -5.78 -0.92
CA SER A 208 26.30 -5.11 -1.05
C SER A 208 26.41 -3.61 -1.35
N ASP A 209 27.47 -2.95 -0.89
CA ASP A 209 27.68 -1.52 -1.15
C ASP A 209 27.96 -1.29 -2.65
N ALA A 210 28.80 -2.14 -3.26
CA ALA A 210 29.07 -2.08 -4.71
C ALA A 210 27.80 -2.37 -5.54
N VAL A 211 26.91 -3.25 -5.08
CA VAL A 211 25.63 -3.51 -5.75
C VAL A 211 24.70 -2.29 -5.65
N VAL A 212 24.62 -1.67 -4.47
CA VAL A 212 23.81 -0.45 -4.28
C VAL A 212 24.32 0.67 -5.17
N ASP A 213 25.64 0.88 -5.21
CA ASP A 213 26.26 1.89 -6.08
C ASP A 213 25.96 1.60 -7.56
N ALA A 214 26.13 0.36 -8.02
CA ALA A 214 25.80 -0.03 -9.38
C ALA A 214 24.32 0.20 -9.71
N PHE A 215 23.40 -0.14 -8.78
CA PHE A 215 21.97 0.04 -9.01
C PHE A 215 21.56 1.52 -9.07
N THR A 216 22.15 2.36 -8.22
CA THR A 216 21.88 3.80 -8.22
C THR A 216 22.53 4.54 -9.40
N ASP A 217 23.58 3.97 -10.01
CA ASP A 217 24.24 4.49 -11.20
C ASP A 217 23.64 3.94 -12.52
N TRP A 218 22.54 3.18 -12.45
CA TRP A 218 21.87 2.65 -13.65
C TRP A 218 21.37 3.78 -14.54
N ASP A 219 21.71 3.75 -15.85
CA ASP A 219 21.42 4.83 -16.81
C ASP A 219 19.93 5.19 -16.92
N ASN A 220 19.01 4.25 -16.59
CA ASN A 220 17.58 4.49 -16.59
C ASN A 220 17.04 4.88 -15.20
N ALA A 221 17.90 5.05 -14.20
CA ALA A 221 17.49 5.57 -12.89
C ALA A 221 17.40 7.10 -12.98
N ASP A 222 16.17 7.63 -13.04
CA ASP A 222 15.93 9.08 -13.10
C ASP A 222 16.22 9.76 -11.74
N ASP A 223 15.93 9.08 -10.62
CA ASP A 223 16.10 9.62 -9.27
C ASP A 223 16.34 8.50 -8.25
N VAL A 224 17.18 8.78 -7.24
CA VAL A 224 17.44 7.86 -6.12
C VAL A 224 16.52 8.21 -4.96
N ILE A 225 15.56 7.34 -4.68
CA ILE A 225 14.59 7.52 -3.59
C ILE A 225 15.21 7.14 -2.24
N GLU A 226 15.93 6.01 -2.20
CA GLU A 226 16.58 5.47 -1.01
C GLU A 226 17.85 4.70 -1.42
N ALA A 227 18.95 4.92 -0.70
CA ALA A 227 20.17 4.12 -0.81
C ALA A 227 20.71 3.80 0.58
N GLY A 228 20.58 2.53 0.99
CA GLY A 228 21.13 1.97 2.22
C GLY A 228 22.15 0.88 1.91
N THR A 229 22.70 0.23 2.95
CA THR A 229 23.73 -0.81 2.78
C THR A 229 23.22 -2.12 2.16
N HIS A 230 21.91 -2.39 2.22
CA HIS A 230 21.30 -3.65 1.75
C HIS A 230 20.01 -3.44 0.97
N LYS A 231 19.62 -2.20 0.75
CA LYS A 231 18.41 -1.83 0.04
C LYS A 231 18.63 -0.50 -0.65
N ALA A 232 18.24 -0.41 -1.90
CA ALA A 232 18.11 0.83 -2.61
C ALA A 232 16.80 0.87 -3.39
N SER A 233 16.29 2.05 -3.65
CA SER A 233 15.12 2.29 -4.49
C SER A 233 15.41 3.46 -5.40
N VAL A 234 15.12 3.30 -6.69
CA VAL A 234 15.25 4.34 -7.71
C VAL A 234 13.92 4.50 -8.44
N ARG A 235 13.75 5.65 -9.06
CA ARG A 235 12.71 5.88 -10.08
C ARG A 235 13.36 5.69 -11.45
N ALA A 236 12.67 4.96 -12.34
CA ALA A 236 13.10 4.69 -13.70
C ALA A 236 11.94 4.85 -14.69
#